data_dedf6d937d837a34c307212730487f15
#
_entry.id   dedf6d937d837a34c307212730487f15
#
_cell.length_a   1.000
_cell.length_b   1.000
_cell.length_c   1.000
_cell.angle_alpha   90.00
_cell.angle_beta   90.00
_cell.angle_gamma   90.00
#
_symmetry.space_group_name_H-M   'P 1'
#
loop_
_entity.id
_entity.type
_entity.pdbx_description
1 polymer ?
#
loop_
_entity_poly.entity_id
_entity_poly.type
_entity_poly.pdbx_seq_one_letter_code
_entity_poly.pdbx_strand_id
1 'polypeptide(L)'
;SYSYHSLRHYFAIKTIDKERKKEIGSILIFSNIGLIISPILVSYVTKKLSLIILAIIVIILSILAILPLFKLNIKEDNNIIKYQKIEKNKLKFFILEQAKVINLSLEPLYLYLFINSKIEYVGIFNTIIGISSCIFIYFFIRKVNDKKYFKYLNIIFCLFLLLKLNIYNKYLILIIGFLEGLGIKMFEIVSAENIYNINKDTNIKGYVLLVEIIFCITRSIYCLIGYFINNIKIILYLTIVLIFFVGFIKRDKNKDC
;
A
#
# COMPACT_ATOMS: atom_id res chain seq x y z
N SER A 1 -1.99 6.05 -13.20
CA SER A 1 -1.91 5.19 -11.99
C SER A 1 -3.28 5.04 -11.31
N TYR A 2 -4.06 6.11 -11.13
CA TYR A 2 -5.36 6.08 -10.45
C TYR A 2 -6.42 5.22 -11.14
N SER A 3 -6.55 5.32 -12.46
CA SER A 3 -7.51 4.51 -13.23
C SER A 3 -7.26 3.00 -13.10
N TYR A 4 -6.00 2.57 -12.97
CA TYR A 4 -5.66 1.18 -12.76
C TYR A 4 -6.10 0.67 -11.37
N HIS A 5 -5.90 1.46 -10.30
CA HIS A 5 -6.33 1.08 -8.96
C HIS A 5 -7.85 0.97 -8.85
N SER A 6 -8.59 1.95 -9.37
CA SER A 6 -10.06 1.94 -9.36
C SER A 6 -10.61 0.76 -10.16
N LEU A 7 -10.07 0.48 -11.35
CA LEU A 7 -10.45 -0.68 -12.15
C LEU A 7 -10.15 -2.00 -11.43
N ARG A 8 -8.97 -2.14 -10.82
CA ARG A 8 -8.60 -3.32 -10.05
C ARG A 8 -9.58 -3.56 -8.91
N HIS A 9 -9.93 -2.53 -8.15
CA HIS A 9 -10.90 -2.64 -7.06
C HIS A 9 -12.30 -3.00 -7.57
N TYR A 10 -12.74 -2.37 -8.66
CA TYR A 10 -14.03 -2.69 -9.27
C TYR A 10 -14.12 -4.17 -9.71
N PHE A 11 -13.09 -4.67 -10.41
CA PHE A 11 -13.05 -6.06 -10.84
C PHE A 11 -12.95 -7.01 -9.65
N ALA A 12 -12.12 -6.71 -8.67
CA ALA A 12 -11.98 -7.53 -7.48
C ALA A 12 -13.32 -7.67 -6.72
N ILE A 13 -14.12 -6.61 -6.62
CA ILE A 13 -15.43 -6.66 -5.97
C ILE A 13 -16.43 -7.49 -6.79
N LYS A 14 -16.39 -7.35 -8.13
CA LYS A 14 -17.37 -7.99 -9.03
C LYS A 14 -17.12 -9.50 -9.23
N THR A 15 -15.87 -9.94 -9.22
CA THR A 15 -15.49 -11.32 -9.56
C THR A 15 -15.32 -12.25 -8.36
N ILE A 16 -15.19 -11.71 -7.15
CA ILE A 16 -14.78 -12.47 -5.96
C ILE A 16 -16.01 -12.96 -5.18
N ASP A 17 -16.43 -14.22 -5.37
CA ASP A 17 -17.63 -14.77 -4.70
C ASP A 17 -17.36 -15.72 -3.51
N LYS A 18 -16.58 -16.76 -3.64
CA LYS A 18 -16.43 -17.79 -2.60
C LYS A 18 -15.04 -17.94 -1.96
N GLU A 19 -13.97 -17.60 -2.67
CA GLU A 19 -12.59 -17.72 -2.18
C GLU A 19 -11.87 -16.36 -2.12
N ARG A 20 -12.60 -15.31 -1.75
CA ARG A 20 -12.15 -13.91 -1.76
C ARG A 20 -10.72 -13.70 -1.26
N LYS A 21 -10.35 -14.36 -0.17
CA LYS A 21 -9.01 -14.25 0.44
C LYS A 21 -7.89 -14.84 -0.42
N LYS A 22 -8.16 -15.98 -1.05
CA LYS A 22 -7.17 -16.67 -1.90
C LYS A 22 -6.91 -15.88 -3.17
N GLU A 23 -7.95 -15.31 -3.77
CA GLU A 23 -7.84 -14.48 -4.97
C GLU A 23 -7.15 -13.15 -4.68
N ILE A 24 -7.50 -12.46 -3.58
CA ILE A 24 -6.78 -11.26 -3.11
C ILE A 24 -5.30 -11.61 -2.87
N GLY A 25 -5.02 -12.74 -2.22
CA GLY A 25 -3.66 -13.21 -2.00
C GLY A 25 -2.88 -13.41 -3.30
N SER A 26 -3.49 -14.04 -4.30
CA SER A 26 -2.86 -14.22 -5.61
C SER A 26 -2.56 -12.90 -6.30
N ILE A 27 -3.51 -11.96 -6.33
CA ILE A 27 -3.31 -10.63 -6.92
C ILE A 27 -2.17 -9.88 -6.19
N LEU A 28 -2.12 -9.98 -4.86
CA LEU A 28 -1.07 -9.36 -4.06
C LEU A 28 0.31 -10.00 -4.31
N ILE A 29 0.39 -11.32 -4.48
CA ILE A 29 1.65 -12.00 -4.81
C ILE A 29 2.16 -11.54 -6.18
N PHE A 30 1.31 -11.52 -7.22
CA PHE A 30 1.71 -11.05 -8.54
C PHE A 30 2.16 -9.59 -8.53
N SER A 31 1.46 -8.71 -7.80
CA SER A 31 1.88 -7.30 -7.66
C SER A 31 3.23 -7.15 -6.95
N ASN A 32 3.56 -8.06 -6.03
CA ASN A 32 4.83 -8.03 -5.30
C ASN A 32 6.03 -8.48 -6.13
N ILE A 33 5.86 -9.31 -7.15
CA ILE A 33 6.95 -9.66 -8.07
C ILE A 33 7.55 -8.38 -8.68
N GLY A 34 6.69 -7.45 -9.11
CA GLY A 34 7.13 -6.15 -9.58
C GLY A 34 7.87 -5.34 -8.49
N LEU A 35 7.38 -5.36 -7.25
CA LEU A 35 8.01 -4.68 -6.12
C LEU A 35 9.37 -5.26 -5.73
N ILE A 36 9.61 -6.54 -5.97
CA ILE A 36 10.91 -7.19 -5.71
C ILE A 36 11.92 -6.84 -6.81
N ILE A 37 11.50 -6.93 -8.06
CA ILE A 37 12.40 -6.80 -9.22
C ILE A 37 12.70 -5.34 -9.54
N SER A 38 11.70 -4.45 -9.49
CA SER A 38 11.83 -3.07 -9.94
C SER A 38 12.90 -2.25 -9.21
N PRO A 39 13.10 -2.33 -7.87
CA PRO A 39 14.11 -1.52 -7.20
C PRO A 39 15.55 -1.89 -7.61
N ILE A 40 15.82 -3.19 -7.82
CA ILE A 40 17.12 -3.65 -8.30
C ILE A 40 17.35 -3.19 -9.74
N LEU A 41 16.36 -3.35 -10.62
CA LEU A 41 16.46 -2.91 -12.01
C LEU A 41 16.66 -1.40 -12.08
N VAL A 42 15.90 -0.61 -11.33
CA VAL A 42 16.01 0.85 -11.29
C VAL A 42 17.41 1.24 -10.81
N SER A 43 17.90 0.68 -9.71
CA SER A 43 19.23 1.01 -9.19
C SER A 43 20.37 0.64 -10.15
N TYR A 44 20.23 -0.49 -10.85
CA TYR A 44 21.20 -0.91 -11.86
C TYR A 44 21.19 0.00 -13.10
N VAL A 45 19.99 0.33 -13.60
CA VAL A 45 19.82 1.19 -14.77
C VAL A 45 20.31 2.61 -14.48
N THR A 46 19.97 3.18 -13.32
CA THR A 46 20.42 4.53 -12.94
C THR A 46 21.93 4.63 -12.76
N LYS A 47 22.58 3.55 -12.37
CA LYS A 47 24.03 3.52 -12.22
C LYS A 47 24.78 3.43 -13.56
N LYS A 48 24.26 2.64 -14.51
CA LYS A 48 24.94 2.37 -15.79
C LYS A 48 24.44 3.22 -16.96
N LEU A 49 23.19 3.66 -16.89
CA LEU A 49 22.49 4.39 -17.94
C LEU A 49 22.00 5.73 -17.39
N SER A 50 21.58 6.62 -18.28
CA SER A 50 21.03 7.92 -17.86
C SER A 50 19.59 7.78 -17.34
N LEU A 51 19.15 8.75 -16.51
CA LEU A 51 17.75 8.87 -16.05
C LEU A 51 16.75 8.96 -17.23
N ILE A 52 17.20 9.51 -18.37
CA ILE A 52 16.39 9.61 -19.58
C ILE A 52 16.04 8.22 -20.12
N ILE A 53 17.01 7.31 -20.16
CA ILE A 53 16.78 5.93 -20.62
C ILE A 53 15.82 5.21 -19.68
N LEU A 54 15.96 5.42 -18.36
CA LEU A 54 15.00 4.89 -17.39
C LEU A 54 13.57 5.41 -17.65
N ALA A 55 13.43 6.71 -17.89
CA ALA A 55 12.12 7.30 -18.20
C ALA A 55 11.49 6.70 -19.47
N ILE A 56 12.29 6.50 -20.52
CA ILE A 56 11.83 5.85 -21.77
C ILE A 56 11.36 4.42 -21.50
N ILE A 57 12.12 3.63 -20.74
CA ILE A 57 11.73 2.25 -20.35
C ILE A 57 10.41 2.27 -19.60
N VAL A 58 10.23 3.16 -18.62
CA VAL A 58 8.99 3.29 -17.85
C VAL A 58 7.82 3.64 -18.75
N ILE A 59 7.99 4.56 -19.70
CA ILE A 59 6.92 4.93 -20.65
C ILE A 59 6.53 3.73 -21.52
N ILE A 60 7.51 3.00 -22.09
CA ILE A 60 7.24 1.82 -22.92
C ILE A 60 6.50 0.75 -22.10
N LEU A 61 6.94 0.43 -20.88
CA LEU A 61 6.28 -0.54 -20.01
C LEU A 61 4.87 -0.09 -19.63
N SER A 62 4.65 1.21 -19.42
CA SER A 62 3.33 1.76 -19.13
C SER A 62 2.37 1.61 -20.31
N ILE A 63 2.83 1.82 -21.54
CA ILE A 63 2.05 1.60 -22.75
C ILE A 63 1.72 0.11 -22.92
N LEU A 64 2.70 -0.78 -22.74
CA LEU A 64 2.47 -2.22 -22.80
C LEU A 64 1.47 -2.71 -21.76
N ALA A 65 1.45 -2.11 -20.55
CA ALA A 65 0.51 -2.45 -19.49
C ALA A 65 -0.95 -2.05 -19.82
N ILE A 66 -1.16 -1.11 -20.75
CA ILE A 66 -2.50 -0.69 -21.19
C ILE A 66 -3.07 -1.66 -22.22
N LEU A 67 -2.25 -2.34 -23.02
CA LEU A 67 -2.70 -3.20 -24.11
C LEU A 67 -3.73 -4.29 -23.68
N PRO A 68 -3.57 -5.00 -22.55
CA PRO A 68 -4.57 -5.97 -22.11
C PRO A 68 -5.93 -5.34 -21.80
N LEU A 69 -5.97 -4.05 -21.40
CA LEU A 69 -7.22 -3.37 -21.04
C LEU A 69 -8.12 -3.15 -22.27
N PHE A 70 -7.55 -2.99 -23.47
CA PHE A 70 -8.33 -2.87 -24.70
C PHE A 70 -9.08 -4.16 -25.10
N LYS A 71 -8.65 -5.31 -24.59
CA LYS A 71 -9.31 -6.60 -24.83
C LYS A 71 -10.45 -6.90 -23.85
N LEU A 72 -10.60 -6.09 -22.80
CA LEU A 72 -11.66 -6.26 -21.82
C LEU A 72 -12.98 -5.70 -22.36
N ASN A 73 -13.89 -6.58 -22.77
CA ASN A 73 -15.28 -6.23 -23.05
C ASN A 73 -16.01 -5.95 -21.72
N ILE A 74 -15.91 -4.72 -21.25
CA ILE A 74 -16.64 -4.27 -20.07
C ILE A 74 -18.07 -3.99 -20.52
N LYS A 75 -19.02 -4.87 -20.20
CA LYS A 75 -20.44 -4.53 -20.29
C LYS A 75 -20.67 -3.34 -19.37
N GLU A 76 -20.99 -2.20 -19.96
CA GLU A 76 -21.33 -1.00 -19.21
C GLU A 76 -22.58 -1.27 -18.38
N ASP A 77 -22.42 -1.32 -17.07
CA ASP A 77 -23.55 -1.16 -16.16
C ASP A 77 -23.93 0.33 -16.22
N ASN A 78 -25.02 0.64 -16.94
CA ASN A 78 -25.59 1.98 -17.05
C ASN A 78 -26.20 2.50 -15.73
N ASN A 79 -25.80 1.93 -14.61
CA ASN A 79 -26.25 2.36 -13.30
C ASN A 79 -25.70 3.75 -12.99
N ILE A 80 -26.60 4.70 -12.82
CA ILE A 80 -26.31 6.06 -12.33
C ILE A 80 -25.43 5.96 -11.10
N ILE A 81 -24.32 6.68 -11.07
CA ILE A 81 -23.41 6.73 -9.91
C ILE A 81 -24.19 7.33 -8.75
N LYS A 82 -24.67 6.48 -7.85
CA LYS A 82 -25.28 6.93 -6.58
C LYS A 82 -24.19 6.99 -5.53
N TYR A 83 -24.03 8.17 -4.94
CA TYR A 83 -23.08 8.33 -3.82
C TYR A 83 -23.57 7.49 -2.63
N GLN A 84 -22.63 6.71 -2.09
CA GLN A 84 -22.91 5.89 -0.94
C GLN A 84 -22.21 6.44 0.29
N LYS A 85 -22.90 6.33 1.43
CA LYS A 85 -22.37 6.76 2.72
C LYS A 85 -21.37 5.70 3.22
N ILE A 86 -20.10 6.10 3.42
CA ILE A 86 -19.11 5.24 4.08
C ILE A 86 -19.35 5.25 5.58
N GLU A 87 -19.30 4.09 6.22
CA GLU A 87 -19.36 3.94 7.66
C GLU A 87 -18.22 4.72 8.34
N LYS A 88 -18.54 5.39 9.46
CA LYS A 88 -17.61 6.28 10.17
C LYS A 88 -16.29 5.60 10.55
N ASN A 89 -16.34 4.32 10.92
CA ASN A 89 -15.14 3.56 11.29
C ASN A 89 -14.27 3.23 10.07
N LYS A 90 -14.86 2.88 8.93
CA LYS A 90 -14.16 2.67 7.66
C LYS A 90 -13.52 3.96 7.16
N LEU A 91 -14.25 5.09 7.25
CA LEU A 91 -13.72 6.40 6.88
C LEU A 91 -12.49 6.76 7.71
N LYS A 92 -12.55 6.62 9.04
CA LYS A 92 -11.41 6.84 9.92
C LYS A 92 -10.22 5.94 9.56
N PHE A 93 -10.49 4.67 9.29
CA PHE A 93 -9.46 3.73 8.86
C PHE A 93 -8.78 4.21 7.57
N PHE A 94 -9.54 4.55 6.53
CA PHE A 94 -9.01 5.00 5.25
C PHE A 94 -8.15 6.26 5.37
N ILE A 95 -8.58 7.23 6.19
CA ILE A 95 -7.83 8.46 6.43
C ILE A 95 -6.49 8.15 7.12
N LEU A 96 -6.51 7.42 8.23
CA LEU A 96 -5.30 7.15 9.00
C LEU A 96 -4.33 6.20 8.26
N GLU A 97 -4.85 5.26 7.48
CA GLU A 97 -4.03 4.35 6.69
C GLU A 97 -3.15 5.08 5.65
N GLN A 98 -3.62 6.23 5.12
CA GLN A 98 -2.82 6.99 4.16
C GLN A 98 -1.51 7.52 4.75
N ALA A 99 -1.39 7.63 6.08
CA ALA A 99 -0.13 7.93 6.73
C ALA A 99 0.95 6.88 6.42
N LYS A 100 0.59 5.59 6.29
CA LYS A 100 1.51 4.53 5.85
C LYS A 100 2.05 4.82 4.44
N VAL A 101 1.19 5.25 3.52
CA VAL A 101 1.59 5.53 2.13
C VAL A 101 2.61 6.68 2.09
N ILE A 102 2.39 7.73 2.89
CA ILE A 102 3.34 8.85 3.02
C ILE A 102 4.65 8.38 3.65
N ASN A 103 4.59 7.56 4.70
CA ASN A 103 5.78 6.99 5.34
C ASN A 103 6.63 6.25 4.31
N LEU A 104 6.04 5.32 3.55
CA LEU A 104 6.71 4.53 2.52
C LEU A 104 7.25 5.39 1.36
N SER A 105 6.59 6.50 1.04
CA SER A 105 7.04 7.40 -0.03
C SER A 105 8.27 8.23 0.39
N LEU A 106 8.37 8.59 1.66
CA LEU A 106 9.48 9.39 2.20
C LEU A 106 10.67 8.51 2.64
N GLU A 107 10.45 7.24 2.89
CA GLU A 107 11.46 6.31 3.36
C GLU A 107 12.69 6.18 2.45
N PRO A 108 12.57 6.02 1.13
CA PRO A 108 13.73 5.96 0.23
C PRO A 108 14.60 7.22 0.34
N LEU A 109 13.96 8.37 0.49
CA LEU A 109 14.66 9.64 0.65
C LEU A 109 15.36 9.72 2.01
N TYR A 110 14.70 9.27 3.08
CA TYR A 110 15.30 9.17 4.42
C TYR A 110 16.54 8.25 4.41
N LEU A 111 16.45 7.08 3.83
CA LEU A 111 17.55 6.12 3.74
C LEU A 111 18.74 6.70 2.97
N TYR A 112 18.47 7.36 1.84
CA TYR A 112 19.50 8.00 1.02
C TYR A 112 20.20 9.13 1.75
N LEU A 113 19.47 10.01 2.44
CA LEU A 113 20.03 11.19 3.08
C LEU A 113 20.73 10.90 4.42
N PHE A 114 20.23 9.96 5.20
CA PHE A 114 20.67 9.78 6.60
C PHE A 114 21.42 8.47 6.87
N ILE A 115 21.26 7.45 6.01
CA ILE A 115 21.85 6.12 6.26
C ILE A 115 22.94 5.78 5.28
N ASN A 116 22.67 5.85 3.99
CA ASN A 116 23.63 5.53 2.96
C ASN A 116 23.27 6.24 1.65
N SER A 117 24.11 7.16 1.22
CA SER A 117 23.92 7.95 -0.01
C SER A 117 24.10 7.15 -1.31
N LYS A 118 23.96 5.82 -1.27
CA LYS A 118 24.02 4.95 -2.45
C LYS A 118 22.62 4.50 -2.83
N ILE A 119 22.22 4.75 -4.06
CA ILE A 119 20.91 4.34 -4.61
C ILE A 119 20.75 2.82 -4.55
N GLU A 120 21.84 2.07 -4.74
CA GLU A 120 21.83 0.61 -4.66
C GLU A 120 21.40 0.10 -3.28
N TYR A 121 21.79 0.80 -2.20
CA TYR A 121 21.36 0.43 -0.85
C TYR A 121 19.85 0.57 -0.69
N VAL A 122 19.27 1.65 -1.19
CA VAL A 122 17.82 1.88 -1.20
C VAL A 122 17.11 0.79 -2.04
N GLY A 123 17.69 0.42 -3.18
CA GLY A 123 17.19 -0.66 -4.03
C GLY A 123 17.17 -2.01 -3.28
N ILE A 124 18.26 -2.38 -2.62
CA ILE A 124 18.37 -3.61 -1.82
C ILE A 124 17.34 -3.61 -0.67
N PHE A 125 17.22 -2.49 0.04
CA PHE A 125 16.27 -2.35 1.14
C PHE A 125 14.83 -2.59 0.66
N ASN A 126 14.39 -1.94 -0.41
CA ASN A 126 13.05 -2.12 -0.97
C ASN A 126 12.81 -3.55 -1.48
N THR A 127 13.83 -4.21 -2.01
CA THR A 127 13.75 -5.62 -2.43
C THR A 127 13.54 -6.54 -1.23
N ILE A 128 14.25 -6.30 -0.12
CA ILE A 128 14.06 -7.06 1.13
C ILE A 128 12.64 -6.90 1.65
N ILE A 129 12.08 -5.68 1.63
CA ILE A 129 10.67 -5.43 1.95
C ILE A 129 9.75 -6.25 1.04
N GLY A 130 10.01 -6.28 -0.26
CA GLY A 130 9.22 -7.04 -1.22
C GLY A 130 9.23 -8.55 -0.93
N ILE A 131 10.40 -9.13 -0.67
CA ILE A 131 10.56 -10.55 -0.34
C ILE A 131 9.82 -10.90 0.96
N SER A 132 10.03 -10.12 2.02
CA SER A 132 9.35 -10.38 3.31
C SER A 132 7.83 -10.23 3.20
N SER A 133 7.37 -9.31 2.37
CA SER A 133 5.96 -9.12 2.04
C SER A 133 5.35 -10.37 1.40
N CYS A 134 6.04 -11.03 0.48
CA CYS A 134 5.59 -12.30 -0.12
C CYS A 134 5.51 -13.42 0.92
N ILE A 135 6.53 -13.51 1.78
CA ILE A 135 6.57 -14.49 2.88
C ILE A 135 5.35 -14.28 3.80
N PHE A 136 5.05 -13.03 4.15
CA PHE A 136 3.90 -12.73 5.00
C PHE A 136 2.58 -13.16 4.38
N ILE A 137 2.36 -12.88 3.10
CA ILE A 137 1.12 -13.28 2.41
C ILE A 137 0.97 -14.79 2.48
N TYR A 138 2.02 -15.53 2.16
CA TYR A 138 1.98 -16.98 2.12
C TYR A 138 1.61 -17.62 3.46
N PHE A 139 2.23 -17.16 4.56
CA PHE A 139 2.06 -17.79 5.87
C PHE A 139 0.92 -17.20 6.71
N PHE A 140 0.61 -15.92 6.57
CA PHE A 140 -0.21 -15.19 7.52
C PHE A 140 -1.53 -14.64 6.96
N ILE A 141 -1.80 -14.73 5.66
CA ILE A 141 -3.00 -14.15 5.05
C ILE A 141 -4.30 -14.61 5.74
N ARG A 142 -4.35 -15.84 6.22
CA ARG A 142 -5.53 -16.41 6.89
C ARG A 142 -5.71 -15.91 8.33
N LYS A 143 -4.63 -15.48 9.00
CA LYS A 143 -4.62 -15.10 10.43
C LYS A 143 -4.89 -13.61 10.67
N VAL A 144 -4.68 -12.75 9.68
CA VAL A 144 -4.76 -11.28 9.82
C VAL A 144 -6.17 -10.78 10.11
N ASN A 145 -7.19 -11.58 9.84
CA ASN A 145 -8.59 -11.20 10.03
C ASN A 145 -9.03 -11.09 11.49
N ASP A 146 -8.29 -11.68 12.42
CA ASP A 146 -8.59 -11.53 13.84
C ASP A 146 -8.20 -10.11 14.28
N LYS A 147 -9.18 -9.34 14.77
CA LYS A 147 -9.01 -7.96 15.28
C LYS A 147 -7.91 -7.84 16.32
N LYS A 148 -7.77 -8.86 17.16
CA LYS A 148 -6.78 -8.91 18.21
C LYS A 148 -5.36 -9.01 17.62
N TYR A 149 -5.15 -9.90 16.66
CA TYR A 149 -3.87 -10.05 15.98
C TYR A 149 -3.46 -8.79 15.23
N PHE A 150 -4.40 -8.14 14.53
CA PHE A 150 -4.10 -6.89 13.83
C PHE A 150 -3.59 -5.81 14.78
N LYS A 151 -4.22 -5.63 15.94
CA LYS A 151 -3.80 -4.63 16.93
C LYS A 151 -2.38 -4.87 17.42
N TYR A 152 -2.05 -6.11 17.79
CA TYR A 152 -0.70 -6.45 18.27
C TYR A 152 0.35 -6.30 17.16
N LEU A 153 0.07 -6.79 15.97
CA LEU A 153 0.97 -6.65 14.83
C LEU A 153 1.19 -5.18 14.44
N ASN A 154 0.15 -4.35 14.55
CA ASN A 154 0.29 -2.91 14.30
C ASN A 154 1.22 -2.23 15.32
N ILE A 155 1.11 -2.57 16.59
CA ILE A 155 2.01 -2.04 17.63
C ILE A 155 3.46 -2.45 17.34
N ILE A 156 3.69 -3.73 17.04
CA ILE A 156 5.02 -4.25 16.68
C ILE A 156 5.56 -3.55 15.42
N PHE A 157 4.73 -3.35 14.43
CA PHE A 157 5.10 -2.62 13.21
C PHE A 157 5.53 -1.18 13.50
N CYS A 158 4.76 -0.45 14.31
CA CYS A 158 5.14 0.90 14.73
C CYS A 158 6.47 0.94 15.51
N LEU A 159 6.72 -0.06 16.37
CA LEU A 159 8.00 -0.18 17.07
C LEU A 159 9.18 -0.36 16.10
N PHE A 160 9.04 -1.18 15.06
CA PHE A 160 10.09 -1.32 14.04
C PHE A 160 10.33 -0.04 13.26
N LEU A 161 9.27 0.69 12.89
CA LEU A 161 9.40 2.00 12.26
C LEU A 161 10.14 3.01 13.15
N LEU A 162 9.82 3.04 14.45
CA LEU A 162 10.51 3.90 15.43
C LEU A 162 11.98 3.50 15.60
N LEU A 163 12.28 2.22 15.70
CA LEU A 163 13.65 1.73 15.79
C LEU A 163 14.48 2.13 14.57
N LYS A 164 13.92 2.02 13.38
CA LYS A 164 14.57 2.43 12.11
C LYS A 164 15.00 3.89 12.12
N LEU A 165 14.19 4.80 12.66
CA LEU A 165 14.51 6.23 12.70
C LEU A 165 15.62 6.59 13.70
N ASN A 166 15.90 5.71 14.66
CA ASN A 166 16.91 5.91 15.71
C ASN A 166 18.18 5.08 15.50
N ILE A 167 18.21 4.15 14.57
CA ILE A 167 19.38 3.31 14.27
C ILE A 167 20.04 3.83 13.00
N TYR A 168 21.38 3.96 13.05
CA TYR A 168 22.20 4.39 11.91
C TYR A 168 23.01 3.26 11.28
N ASN A 169 22.98 2.06 11.90
CA ASN A 169 23.69 0.90 11.36
C ASN A 169 22.96 0.35 10.13
N LYS A 170 23.59 0.45 8.97
CA LYS A 170 23.04 0.03 7.67
C LYS A 170 22.58 -1.43 7.62
N TYR A 171 23.27 -2.34 8.31
CA TYR A 171 22.91 -3.77 8.31
C TYR A 171 21.69 -4.05 9.20
N LEU A 172 21.62 -3.41 10.37
CA LEU A 172 20.44 -3.52 11.24
C LEU A 172 19.19 -2.95 10.56
N ILE A 173 19.32 -1.88 9.79
CA ILE A 173 18.20 -1.30 9.04
C ILE A 173 17.68 -2.29 7.98
N LEU A 174 18.53 -3.08 7.32
CA LEU A 174 18.06 -4.11 6.38
C LEU A 174 17.23 -5.19 7.09
N ILE A 175 17.63 -5.59 8.32
CA ILE A 175 16.85 -6.53 9.14
C ILE A 175 15.51 -5.92 9.53
N ILE A 176 15.49 -4.66 9.94
CA ILE A 176 14.25 -3.94 10.25
C ILE A 176 13.37 -3.82 9.00
N GLY A 177 13.95 -3.57 7.83
CA GLY A 177 13.22 -3.55 6.55
C GLY A 177 12.54 -4.88 6.23
N PHE A 178 13.17 -6.02 6.56
CA PHE A 178 12.52 -7.31 6.44
C PHE A 178 11.27 -7.40 7.34
N LEU A 179 11.37 -6.99 8.60
CA LEU A 179 10.24 -6.98 9.54
C LEU A 179 9.16 -5.97 9.14
N GLU A 180 9.56 -4.85 8.59
CA GLU A 180 8.66 -3.82 8.06
C GLU A 180 7.82 -4.32 6.88
N GLY A 181 8.40 -5.07 5.96
CA GLY A 181 7.68 -5.67 4.84
C GLY A 181 6.53 -6.59 5.28
N LEU A 182 6.71 -7.32 6.40
CA LEU A 182 5.64 -8.10 7.02
C LEU A 182 4.47 -7.18 7.45
N GLY A 183 4.79 -6.06 8.11
CA GLY A 183 3.78 -5.09 8.58
C GLY A 183 3.05 -4.38 7.44
N ILE A 184 3.74 -3.99 6.39
CA ILE A 184 3.15 -3.34 5.22
C ILE A 184 2.06 -4.22 4.62
N LYS A 185 2.33 -5.51 4.43
CA LYS A 185 1.35 -6.43 3.84
C LYS A 185 0.16 -6.72 4.73
N MET A 186 0.35 -6.75 6.02
CA MET A 186 -0.74 -6.80 6.97
C MET A 186 -1.75 -5.66 6.72
N PHE A 187 -1.25 -4.43 6.58
CA PHE A 187 -2.09 -3.27 6.29
C PHE A 187 -2.80 -3.38 4.93
N GLU A 188 -2.09 -3.82 3.89
CA GLU A 188 -2.67 -3.97 2.56
C GLU A 188 -3.80 -5.00 2.52
N ILE A 189 -3.64 -6.14 3.22
CA ILE A 189 -4.69 -7.16 3.31
C ILE A 189 -5.91 -6.59 4.02
N VAL A 190 -5.70 -5.92 5.15
CA VAL A 190 -6.79 -5.32 5.94
C VAL A 190 -7.49 -4.20 5.18
N SER A 191 -6.74 -3.37 4.45
CA SER A 191 -7.30 -2.32 3.60
C SER A 191 -8.14 -2.91 2.47
N ALA A 192 -7.59 -3.90 1.77
CA ALA A 192 -8.32 -4.60 0.73
C ALA A 192 -9.62 -5.22 1.26
N GLU A 193 -9.58 -5.83 2.45
CA GLU A 193 -10.77 -6.40 3.08
C GLU A 193 -11.82 -5.31 3.41
N ASN A 194 -11.41 -4.17 3.94
CA ASN A 194 -12.32 -3.05 4.21
C ASN A 194 -12.92 -2.44 2.93
N ILE A 195 -12.17 -2.39 1.85
CA ILE A 195 -12.65 -1.90 0.55
C ILE A 195 -13.60 -2.91 -0.09
N TYR A 196 -13.29 -4.21 -0.04
CA TYR A 196 -14.05 -5.23 -0.76
C TYR A 196 -15.25 -5.76 0.03
N ASN A 197 -15.33 -5.51 1.33
CA ASN A 197 -16.46 -5.91 2.15
C ASN A 197 -17.60 -4.89 2.05
N ILE A 198 -18.35 -4.99 0.94
CA ILE A 198 -19.47 -4.10 0.59
C ILE A 198 -20.74 -4.95 0.51
N ASN A 199 -21.88 -4.38 0.92
CA ASN A 199 -23.19 -5.02 0.76
C ASN A 199 -23.52 -5.21 -0.73
N LYS A 200 -24.20 -6.30 -1.07
CA LYS A 200 -24.55 -6.66 -2.47
C LYS A 200 -25.39 -5.58 -3.20
N ASP A 201 -26.15 -4.79 -2.45
CA ASP A 201 -26.99 -3.71 -2.98
C ASP A 201 -26.24 -2.40 -3.24
N THR A 202 -24.93 -2.39 -3.03
CA THR A 202 -24.10 -1.20 -3.12
C THR A 202 -23.74 -0.89 -4.57
N ASN A 203 -23.84 0.37 -4.99
CA ASN A 203 -23.26 0.82 -6.24
C ASN A 203 -21.74 0.79 -6.14
N ILE A 204 -21.13 -0.29 -6.64
CA ILE A 204 -19.69 -0.56 -6.54
C ILE A 204 -18.87 0.57 -7.17
N LYS A 205 -19.29 1.10 -8.34
CA LYS A 205 -18.58 2.19 -9.03
C LYS A 205 -18.53 3.45 -8.15
N GLY A 206 -19.68 3.86 -7.60
CA GLY A 206 -19.78 5.03 -6.73
C GLY A 206 -18.98 4.90 -5.43
N TYR A 207 -18.97 3.70 -4.84
CA TYR A 207 -18.19 3.43 -3.63
C TYR A 207 -16.68 3.51 -3.89
N VAL A 208 -16.17 2.83 -4.93
CA VAL A 208 -14.75 2.85 -5.28
C VAL A 208 -14.27 4.26 -5.59
N LEU A 209 -15.07 5.02 -6.36
CA LEU A 209 -14.74 6.43 -6.66
C LEU A 209 -14.64 7.26 -5.38
N LEU A 210 -15.56 7.08 -4.44
CA LEU A 210 -15.57 7.83 -3.19
C LEU A 210 -14.38 7.48 -2.29
N VAL A 211 -13.98 6.20 -2.22
CA VAL A 211 -12.76 5.77 -1.52
C VAL A 211 -11.51 6.40 -2.14
N GLU A 212 -11.41 6.43 -3.46
CA GLU A 212 -10.27 7.05 -4.16
C GLU A 212 -10.21 8.58 -3.93
N ILE A 213 -11.37 9.26 -3.93
CA ILE A 213 -11.42 10.69 -3.59
C ILE A 213 -10.91 10.93 -2.17
N ILE A 214 -11.33 10.12 -1.19
CA ILE A 214 -10.84 10.21 0.19
C ILE A 214 -9.33 10.02 0.25
N PHE A 215 -8.79 9.03 -0.46
CA PHE A 215 -7.35 8.79 -0.51
C PHE A 215 -6.59 9.98 -1.11
N CYS A 216 -7.09 10.55 -2.22
CA CYS A 216 -6.48 11.72 -2.84
C CYS A 216 -6.46 12.92 -1.92
N ILE A 217 -7.59 13.28 -1.33
CA ILE A 217 -7.71 14.43 -0.43
C ILE A 217 -6.79 14.23 0.77
N THR A 218 -6.82 13.07 1.39
CA THR A 218 -6.02 12.78 2.59
C THR A 218 -4.52 12.84 2.30
N ARG A 219 -4.06 12.28 1.18
CA ARG A 219 -2.65 12.38 0.77
C ARG A 219 -2.23 13.81 0.50
N SER A 220 -3.08 14.59 -0.17
CA SER A 220 -2.81 16.00 -0.43
C SER A 220 -2.65 16.80 0.87
N ILE A 221 -3.53 16.56 1.86
CA ILE A 221 -3.43 17.19 3.18
C ILE A 221 -2.12 16.79 3.87
N TYR A 222 -1.76 15.52 3.87
CA TYR A 222 -0.50 15.07 4.50
C TYR A 222 0.73 15.63 3.78
N CYS A 223 0.71 15.75 2.45
CA CYS A 223 1.79 16.40 1.70
C CYS A 223 1.91 17.89 2.04
N LEU A 224 0.79 18.59 2.18
CA LEU A 224 0.79 20.00 2.60
C LEU A 224 1.35 20.17 4.01
N ILE A 225 0.92 19.35 4.97
CA ILE A 225 1.48 19.34 6.32
C ILE A 225 2.98 19.07 6.28
N GLY A 226 3.42 18.10 5.47
CA GLY A 226 4.82 17.78 5.28
C GLY A 226 5.64 18.95 4.73
N TYR A 227 5.09 19.70 3.78
CA TYR A 227 5.71 20.89 3.23
C TYR A 227 5.98 21.96 4.30
N PHE A 228 5.00 22.24 5.18
CA PHE A 228 5.16 23.22 6.26
C PHE A 228 6.15 22.79 7.35
N ILE A 229 6.24 21.48 7.63
CA ILE A 229 7.16 20.94 8.65
C ILE A 229 8.61 21.02 8.18
N ASN A 230 8.87 20.85 6.89
CA ASN A 230 10.20 20.89 6.24
C ASN A 230 11.29 20.03 6.94
N ASN A 231 10.89 18.97 7.64
CA ASN A 231 11.78 18.04 8.31
C ASN A 231 11.28 16.60 8.15
N ILE A 232 11.99 15.81 7.35
CA ILE A 232 11.61 14.45 7.00
C ILE A 232 11.46 13.55 8.24
N LYS A 233 12.35 13.65 9.22
CA LYS A 233 12.26 12.83 10.44
C LYS A 233 10.99 13.13 11.23
N ILE A 234 10.64 14.41 11.40
CA ILE A 234 9.44 14.79 12.12
C ILE A 234 8.20 14.27 11.40
N ILE A 235 8.17 14.38 10.07
CA ILE A 235 7.05 13.83 9.26
C ILE A 235 6.93 12.33 9.45
N LEU A 236 8.05 11.59 9.42
CA LEU A 236 8.06 10.15 9.64
C LEU A 236 7.57 9.79 11.06
N TYR A 237 7.97 10.50 12.10
CA TYR A 237 7.44 10.31 13.46
C TYR A 237 5.93 10.55 13.53
N LEU A 238 5.43 11.64 12.92
CA LEU A 238 4.00 11.93 12.89
C LEU A 238 3.20 10.84 12.16
N THR A 239 3.71 10.34 11.02
CA THR A 239 3.05 9.25 10.30
C THR A 239 3.02 7.95 11.12
N ILE A 240 4.05 7.64 11.90
CA ILE A 240 4.07 6.49 12.79
C ILE A 240 3.00 6.60 13.88
N VAL A 241 2.83 7.78 14.47
CA VAL A 241 1.76 8.03 15.46
C VAL A 241 0.38 7.79 14.83
N LEU A 242 0.15 8.30 13.61
CA LEU A 242 -1.12 8.08 12.91
C LEU A 242 -1.35 6.60 12.60
N ILE A 243 -0.33 5.88 12.13
CA ILE A 243 -0.37 4.43 11.88
C ILE A 243 -0.71 3.68 13.17
N PHE A 244 -0.14 4.06 14.29
CA PHE A 244 -0.43 3.45 15.60
C PHE A 244 -1.92 3.52 15.92
N PHE A 245 -2.57 4.66 15.70
CA PHE A 245 -4.00 4.81 15.96
C PHE A 245 -4.89 3.94 15.07
N VAL A 246 -4.43 3.52 13.88
CA VAL A 246 -5.19 2.58 13.01
C VAL A 246 -5.51 1.27 13.75
N GLY A 247 -4.58 0.76 14.55
CA GLY A 247 -4.77 -0.48 15.31
C GLY A 247 -5.89 -0.44 16.35
N PHE A 248 -6.34 0.76 16.74
CA PHE A 248 -7.39 0.95 17.76
C PHE A 248 -8.77 1.24 17.16
N ILE A 249 -8.90 1.35 15.84
CA ILE A 249 -10.19 1.56 15.20
C ILE A 249 -11.03 0.31 15.36
N LYS A 250 -12.27 0.47 15.88
CA LYS A 250 -13.25 -0.61 15.93
C LYS A 250 -13.60 -1.02 14.49
N ARG A 251 -13.30 -2.26 14.15
CA ARG A 251 -13.80 -2.87 12.92
C ARG A 251 -15.18 -3.44 13.22
N ASP A 252 -16.13 -3.17 12.34
CA ASP A 252 -17.44 -3.77 12.47
C ASP A 252 -17.29 -5.29 12.31
N LYS A 253 -18.00 -6.04 13.15
CA LYS A 253 -18.09 -7.49 12.99
C LYS A 253 -18.72 -7.73 11.62
N ASN A 254 -18.03 -8.46 10.75
CA ASN A 254 -18.71 -9.04 9.60
C ASN A 254 -19.93 -9.75 10.17
N LYS A 255 -21.12 -9.33 9.76
CA LYS A 255 -22.26 -10.21 9.84
C LYS A 255 -21.89 -11.37 8.93
N ASP A 256 -21.52 -12.48 9.57
CA ASP A 256 -21.23 -13.73 8.87
C ASP A 256 -22.42 -14.00 7.95
N CYS A 257 -22.16 -13.92 6.63
CA CYS A 257 -23.04 -14.48 5.62
C CYS A 257 -22.61 -15.91 5.32
#